data_6ab5e7eaeb58ae51d78f1fc331624aa8
#
_entry.id   6ab5e7eaeb58ae51d78f1fc331624aa8
#
_cell.length_a   1.000
_cell.length_b   1.000
_cell.length_c   1.000
_cell.angle_alpha   90.00
_cell.angle_beta   90.00
_cell.angle_gamma   90.00
#
_symmetry.space_group_name_H-M   'P 1'
#
loop_
_entity.id
_entity.type
_entity.pdbx_description
1 polymer ?
#
loop_
_entity_poly.entity_id
_entity_poly.type
_entity_poly.pdbx_seq_one_letter_code
_entity_poly.pdbx_strand_id
1 'polypeptide(L)'
;IFVPSMFPTISVVDPDLMMRVPPKCTTYQGMDAFFHASESVINKNEHIVAEMFALKTIELIAKYLPVAYKDGSNKEARYYMAIANTLAGYYMNCTSAHTMEHVMGSYHEDLVHGAGLIMIAHAYYDFFAERKAAEEPMIKMAKAMGVENPTSGKDFIRALDTLLESIGCADLKMSEAGITREEMKLYPKRIHEVLGGDI
;
A
#
# COMPACT_ATOMS: atom_id res chain seq x y z
N ILE A 1 -7.56 16.06 4.51
CA ILE A 1 -7.97 17.46 4.21
C ILE A 1 -7.19 17.92 2.99
N PHE A 2 -7.87 18.08 1.85
CA PHE A 2 -7.27 18.58 0.61
C PHE A 2 -7.54 20.09 0.49
N VAL A 3 -6.56 20.88 0.90
CA VAL A 3 -6.61 22.35 0.75
C VAL A 3 -5.44 22.74 -0.16
N PRO A 4 -5.70 23.42 -1.31
CA PRO A 4 -4.64 23.79 -2.26
C PRO A 4 -3.47 24.53 -1.64
N SER A 5 -3.72 25.34 -0.62
CA SER A 5 -2.68 26.11 0.10
C SER A 5 -1.74 25.25 0.96
N MET A 6 -2.03 23.97 1.16
CA MET A 6 -1.16 23.02 1.90
C MET A 6 -0.15 22.35 0.98
N PHE A 7 -0.31 22.42 -0.33
CA PHE A 7 0.67 21.85 -1.25
C PHE A 7 1.92 22.71 -1.32
N PRO A 8 3.12 22.13 -1.24
CA PRO A 8 4.36 22.88 -1.35
C PRO A 8 4.53 23.44 -2.77
N THR A 9 5.06 24.64 -2.89
CA THR A 9 5.44 25.20 -4.19
C THR A 9 6.59 24.44 -4.83
N ILE A 10 7.50 23.93 -4.00
CA ILE A 10 8.66 23.11 -4.40
C ILE A 10 8.82 22.01 -3.36
N SER A 11 8.97 20.77 -3.82
CA SER A 11 9.36 19.62 -3.00
C SER A 11 10.75 19.14 -3.40
N VAL A 12 11.63 18.97 -2.42
CA VAL A 12 12.95 18.36 -2.62
C VAL A 12 12.92 16.94 -2.04
N VAL A 13 13.16 15.95 -2.89
CA VAL A 13 13.25 14.56 -2.49
C VAL A 13 14.72 14.16 -2.45
N ASP A 14 15.28 14.11 -1.23
CA ASP A 14 16.67 13.75 -1.00
C ASP A 14 16.78 12.37 -0.32
N PRO A 15 17.20 11.32 -1.05
CA PRO A 15 17.33 9.98 -0.49
C PRO A 15 18.34 9.87 0.64
N ASP A 16 19.35 10.74 0.71
CA ASP A 16 20.35 10.71 1.78
C ASP A 16 19.74 11.02 3.17
N LEU A 17 18.64 11.76 3.22
CA LEU A 17 17.89 11.99 4.46
C LEU A 17 17.20 10.72 4.99
N MET A 18 16.97 9.73 4.12
CA MET A 18 16.29 8.48 4.47
C MET A 18 17.24 7.36 4.91
N MET A 19 18.57 7.59 4.87
CA MET A 19 19.56 6.57 5.17
C MET A 19 19.52 6.05 6.62
N ARG A 20 18.89 6.79 7.53
CA ARG A 20 18.76 6.42 8.95
C ARG A 20 17.36 5.95 9.35
N VAL A 21 16.43 5.84 8.39
CA VAL A 21 15.07 5.34 8.67
C VAL A 21 15.17 3.88 9.11
N PRO A 22 14.62 3.53 10.31
CA PRO A 22 14.68 2.17 10.81
C PRO A 22 13.99 1.16 9.87
N PRO A 23 14.41 -0.12 9.84
CA PRO A 23 13.83 -1.13 8.96
C PRO A 23 12.29 -1.22 9.05
N LYS A 24 11.76 -1.21 10.28
CA LYS A 24 10.31 -1.27 10.53
C LYS A 24 9.57 -0.07 9.91
N CYS A 25 10.11 1.14 10.05
CA CYS A 25 9.54 2.34 9.44
C CYS A 25 9.67 2.31 7.90
N THR A 26 10.83 1.84 7.38
CA THR A 26 11.05 1.64 5.95
C THR A 26 9.96 0.73 5.35
N THR A 27 9.66 -0.37 6.03
CA THR A 27 8.64 -1.33 5.62
C THR A 27 7.25 -0.72 5.57
N TYR A 28 6.83 -0.06 6.64
CA TYR A 28 5.49 0.49 6.74
C TYR A 28 5.25 1.64 5.75
N GLN A 29 6.23 2.52 5.58
CA GLN A 29 6.15 3.60 4.58
C GLN A 29 6.16 3.05 3.14
N GLY A 30 6.98 2.03 2.87
CA GLY A 30 7.01 1.38 1.56
C GLY A 30 5.70 0.68 1.23
N MET A 31 5.09 0.01 2.19
CA MET A 31 3.80 -0.64 1.99
C MET A 31 2.64 0.35 1.88
N ASP A 32 2.68 1.48 2.58
CA ASP A 32 1.73 2.57 2.38
C ASP A 32 1.75 3.07 0.92
N ALA A 33 2.94 3.38 0.39
CA ALA A 33 3.10 3.74 -1.02
C ALA A 33 2.64 2.61 -1.98
N PHE A 34 2.84 1.34 -1.61
CA PHE A 34 2.34 0.20 -2.36
C PHE A 34 0.80 0.19 -2.41
N PHE A 35 0.13 0.44 -1.29
CA PHE A 35 -1.33 0.48 -1.23
C PHE A 35 -1.89 1.67 -2.02
N HIS A 36 -1.31 2.86 -1.92
CA HIS A 36 -1.69 3.98 -2.77
C HIS A 36 -1.67 3.59 -4.26
N ALA A 37 -0.60 2.94 -4.70
CA ALA A 37 -0.45 2.51 -6.08
C ALA A 37 -1.43 1.39 -6.45
N SER A 38 -1.54 0.34 -5.64
CA SER A 38 -2.37 -0.82 -5.95
C SER A 38 -3.87 -0.52 -5.91
N GLU A 39 -4.31 0.34 -4.98
CA GLU A 39 -5.69 0.82 -4.96
C GLU A 39 -6.00 1.71 -6.17
N SER A 40 -5.04 2.53 -6.62
CA SER A 40 -5.17 3.30 -7.85
C SER A 40 -5.38 2.38 -9.06
N VAL A 41 -4.59 1.30 -9.19
CA VAL A 41 -4.73 0.35 -10.32
C VAL A 41 -6.07 -0.38 -10.35
N ILE A 42 -6.68 -0.69 -9.20
CA ILE A 42 -8.00 -1.34 -9.13
C ILE A 42 -9.17 -0.37 -9.19
N ASN A 43 -8.93 0.93 -9.12
CA ASN A 43 -9.98 1.94 -9.17
C ASN A 43 -10.62 2.01 -10.56
N LYS A 44 -11.95 1.90 -10.64
CA LYS A 44 -12.69 1.94 -11.91
C LYS A 44 -12.60 3.26 -12.67
N ASN A 45 -12.31 4.34 -11.96
CA ASN A 45 -12.21 5.69 -12.52
C ASN A 45 -10.75 6.11 -12.76
N GLU A 46 -9.83 5.14 -12.79
CA GLU A 46 -8.42 5.44 -12.92
C GLU A 46 -8.09 5.98 -14.31
N HIS A 47 -7.15 6.92 -14.34
CA HIS A 47 -6.64 7.52 -15.55
C HIS A 47 -5.36 6.82 -16.01
N ILE A 48 -5.19 6.60 -17.33
CA ILE A 48 -4.04 5.86 -17.88
C ILE A 48 -2.68 6.36 -17.37
N VAL A 49 -2.51 7.67 -17.16
CA VAL A 49 -1.26 8.23 -16.64
C VAL A 49 -1.05 7.83 -15.18
N ALA A 50 -2.12 7.81 -14.38
CA ALA A 50 -2.06 7.35 -12.99
C ALA A 50 -1.74 5.84 -12.92
N GLU A 51 -2.35 5.01 -13.77
CA GLU A 51 -2.02 3.58 -13.89
C GLU A 51 -0.53 3.38 -14.20
N MET A 52 0.05 4.17 -15.13
CA MET A 52 1.47 4.09 -15.45
C MET A 52 2.37 4.37 -14.22
N PHE A 53 2.07 5.41 -13.46
CA PHE A 53 2.82 5.73 -12.23
C PHE A 53 2.60 4.68 -11.14
N ALA A 54 1.39 4.21 -10.98
CA ALA A 54 1.05 3.19 -9.99
C ALA A 54 1.75 1.87 -10.26
N LEU A 55 1.72 1.36 -11.50
CA LEU A 55 2.44 0.14 -11.86
C LEU A 55 3.95 0.29 -11.72
N LYS A 56 4.51 1.47 -12.04
CA LYS A 56 5.93 1.74 -11.80
C LYS A 56 6.27 1.79 -10.32
N THR A 57 5.40 2.35 -9.51
CA THR A 57 5.55 2.35 -8.04
C THR A 57 5.59 0.92 -7.50
N ILE A 58 4.65 0.06 -7.91
CA ILE A 58 4.60 -1.35 -7.50
C ILE A 58 5.88 -2.08 -7.89
N GLU A 59 6.36 -1.90 -9.13
CA GLU A 59 7.63 -2.48 -9.61
C GLU A 59 8.82 -2.08 -8.72
N LEU A 60 8.94 -0.79 -8.44
CA LEU A 60 10.05 -0.26 -7.64
C LEU A 60 10.00 -0.77 -6.20
N ILE A 61 8.82 -0.82 -5.59
CA ILE A 61 8.64 -1.31 -4.23
C ILE A 61 8.95 -2.81 -4.16
N ALA A 62 8.40 -3.61 -5.05
CA ALA A 62 8.65 -5.05 -5.08
C ALA A 62 10.15 -5.38 -5.20
N LYS A 63 10.89 -4.57 -5.96
CA LYS A 63 12.32 -4.76 -6.17
C LYS A 63 13.18 -4.22 -5.04
N TYR A 64 12.91 -3.01 -4.57
CA TYR A 64 13.85 -2.27 -3.72
C TYR A 64 13.46 -2.22 -2.23
N LEU A 65 12.19 -2.42 -1.87
CA LEU A 65 11.78 -2.46 -0.46
C LEU A 65 12.48 -3.59 0.33
N PRO A 66 12.57 -4.83 -0.18
CA PRO A 66 13.31 -5.88 0.49
C PRO A 66 14.80 -5.57 0.67
N VAL A 67 15.40 -4.86 -0.30
CA VAL A 67 16.80 -4.44 -0.22
C VAL A 67 16.97 -3.35 0.85
N ALA A 68 16.14 -2.31 0.83
CA ALA A 68 16.18 -1.22 1.81
C ALA A 68 15.85 -1.68 3.23
N TYR A 69 15.00 -2.72 3.38
CA TYR A 69 14.70 -3.36 4.67
C TYR A 69 15.92 -4.09 5.23
N LYS A 70 16.61 -4.88 4.41
CA LYS A 70 17.80 -5.66 4.82
C LYS A 70 19.03 -4.78 5.06
N ASP A 71 19.22 -3.78 4.22
CA ASP A 71 20.33 -2.84 4.29
C ASP A 71 19.81 -1.41 4.07
N GLY A 72 19.48 -0.75 5.17
CA GLY A 72 19.03 0.64 5.18
C GLY A 72 20.08 1.65 4.70
N SER A 73 21.34 1.24 4.57
CA SER A 73 22.44 2.05 4.02
C SER A 73 22.64 1.93 2.51
N ASN A 74 21.87 1.08 1.85
CA ASN A 74 21.91 0.92 0.41
C ASN A 74 21.33 2.15 -0.30
N LYS A 75 22.19 2.99 -0.83
CA LYS A 75 21.82 4.26 -1.49
C LYS A 75 20.92 4.08 -2.69
N GLU A 76 21.15 3.05 -3.49
CA GLU A 76 20.32 2.76 -4.66
C GLU A 76 18.89 2.40 -4.23
N ALA A 77 18.76 1.52 -3.26
CA ALA A 77 17.45 1.14 -2.74
C ALA A 77 16.71 2.35 -2.13
N ARG A 78 17.39 3.19 -1.34
CA ARG A 78 16.79 4.42 -0.79
C ARG A 78 16.35 5.39 -1.88
N TYR A 79 17.16 5.56 -2.92
CA TYR A 79 16.81 6.40 -4.05
C TYR A 79 15.52 5.93 -4.75
N TYR A 80 15.43 4.64 -5.08
CA TYR A 80 14.24 4.12 -5.75
C TYR A 80 13.02 4.05 -4.84
N MET A 81 13.19 3.83 -3.54
CA MET A 81 12.09 3.93 -2.58
C MET A 81 11.57 5.37 -2.44
N ALA A 82 12.46 6.37 -2.46
CA ALA A 82 12.06 7.77 -2.46
C ALA A 82 11.28 8.15 -3.72
N ILE A 83 11.71 7.66 -4.90
CA ILE A 83 10.97 7.83 -6.15
C ILE A 83 9.61 7.13 -6.08
N ALA A 84 9.55 5.88 -5.64
CA ALA A 84 8.30 5.13 -5.53
C ALA A 84 7.28 5.85 -4.63
N ASN A 85 7.72 6.32 -3.46
CA ASN A 85 6.87 7.08 -2.55
C ASN A 85 6.39 8.40 -3.18
N THR A 86 7.23 9.08 -3.94
CA THR A 86 6.86 10.30 -4.66
C THR A 86 5.83 10.02 -5.74
N LEU A 87 6.04 8.98 -6.55
CA LEU A 87 5.09 8.58 -7.62
C LEU A 87 3.74 8.18 -7.03
N ALA A 88 3.72 7.45 -5.90
CA ALA A 88 2.50 7.08 -5.19
C ALA A 88 1.66 8.31 -4.76
N GLY A 89 2.31 9.43 -4.46
CA GLY A 89 1.66 10.67 -4.05
C GLY A 89 1.13 11.53 -5.19
N TYR A 90 1.51 11.28 -6.45
CA TYR A 90 1.08 12.10 -7.58
C TYR A 90 -0.40 11.90 -7.95
N TYR A 91 -0.92 10.69 -7.80
CA TYR A 91 -2.29 10.33 -8.15
C TYR A 91 -2.86 9.45 -7.03
N MET A 92 -3.29 10.11 -5.95
CA MET A 92 -3.86 9.42 -4.79
C MET A 92 -5.35 9.14 -5.02
N ASN A 93 -5.64 8.06 -5.74
CA ASN A 93 -6.99 7.54 -5.89
C ASN A 93 -7.18 6.32 -4.97
N CYS A 94 -6.92 6.50 -3.67
CA CYS A 94 -7.19 5.45 -2.68
C CYS A 94 -8.66 5.06 -2.74
N THR A 95 -8.90 3.78 -2.54
CA THR A 95 -10.23 3.20 -2.48
C THR A 95 -10.56 2.77 -1.04
N SER A 96 -10.98 1.53 -0.86
CA SER A 96 -11.50 1.07 0.43
C SER A 96 -10.45 0.61 1.44
N ALA A 97 -9.24 0.20 1.02
CA ALA A 97 -8.25 -0.29 1.98
C ALA A 97 -7.78 0.83 2.93
N HIS A 98 -7.41 1.99 2.39
CA HIS A 98 -7.05 3.14 3.21
C HIS A 98 -8.17 3.57 4.14
N THR A 99 -9.43 3.53 3.65
CA THR A 99 -10.58 3.88 4.50
C THR A 99 -10.80 2.88 5.61
N MET A 100 -10.66 1.59 5.32
CA MET A 100 -10.75 0.55 6.37
C MET A 100 -9.68 0.77 7.43
N GLU A 101 -8.46 1.09 7.02
CA GLU A 101 -7.35 1.36 7.93
C GLU A 101 -7.56 2.64 8.73
N HIS A 102 -8.02 3.74 8.12
CA HIS A 102 -8.34 4.97 8.86
C HIS A 102 -9.38 4.75 9.95
N VAL A 103 -10.36 3.89 9.72
CA VAL A 103 -11.32 3.52 10.77
C VAL A 103 -10.62 2.75 11.89
N MET A 104 -9.76 1.77 11.58
CA MET A 104 -8.98 1.05 12.59
C MET A 104 -8.12 2.02 13.41
N GLY A 105 -7.35 2.89 12.76
CA GLY A 105 -6.51 3.90 13.40
C GLY A 105 -7.30 4.90 14.26
N SER A 106 -8.56 5.18 13.92
CA SER A 106 -9.42 6.07 14.74
C SER A 106 -9.80 5.47 16.11
N TYR A 107 -9.72 4.16 16.26
CA TYR A 107 -9.94 3.44 17.52
C TYR A 107 -8.63 3.07 18.24
N HIS A 108 -7.52 3.02 17.49
CA HIS A 108 -6.20 2.57 17.97
C HIS A 108 -5.14 3.60 17.58
N GLU A 109 -4.95 4.64 18.39
CA GLU A 109 -4.02 5.75 18.12
C GLU A 109 -2.56 5.32 17.94
N ASP A 110 -2.16 4.20 18.55
CA ASP A 110 -0.81 3.64 18.43
C ASP A 110 -0.64 2.74 17.18
N LEU A 111 -1.69 2.49 16.41
CA LEU A 111 -1.63 1.70 15.18
C LEU A 111 -0.90 2.51 14.11
N VAL A 112 0.27 2.04 13.72
CA VAL A 112 1.00 2.65 12.60
C VAL A 112 0.26 2.36 11.30
N HIS A 113 -0.06 3.40 10.54
CA HIS A 113 -0.89 3.36 9.33
C HIS A 113 -0.50 2.24 8.35
N GLY A 114 0.77 2.19 7.92
CA GLY A 114 1.24 1.13 7.02
C GLY A 114 1.15 -0.27 7.62
N ALA A 115 1.22 -0.43 8.94
CA ALA A 115 1.01 -1.73 9.59
C ALA A 115 -0.46 -2.16 9.51
N GLY A 116 -1.40 -1.23 9.71
CA GLY A 116 -2.83 -1.47 9.57
C GLY A 116 -3.19 -1.92 8.16
N LEU A 117 -2.64 -1.26 7.12
CA LEU A 117 -2.80 -1.67 5.72
C LEU A 117 -2.28 -3.09 5.47
N ILE A 118 -1.09 -3.43 5.98
CA ILE A 118 -0.52 -4.78 5.84
C ILE A 118 -1.42 -5.84 6.48
N MET A 119 -1.99 -5.57 7.66
CA MET A 119 -2.85 -6.52 8.37
C MET A 119 -4.12 -6.90 7.60
N ILE A 120 -4.62 -6.03 6.72
CA ILE A 120 -5.80 -6.31 5.88
C ILE A 120 -5.42 -6.78 4.48
N ALA A 121 -4.15 -6.67 4.07
CA ALA A 121 -3.68 -6.85 2.69
C ALA A 121 -4.20 -8.12 2.01
N HIS A 122 -3.90 -9.27 2.60
CA HIS A 122 -4.26 -10.57 2.02
C HIS A 122 -5.78 -10.70 1.84
N ALA A 123 -6.55 -10.48 2.90
CA ALA A 123 -8.00 -10.62 2.86
C ALA A 123 -8.66 -9.60 1.90
N TYR A 124 -8.12 -8.39 1.83
CA TYR A 124 -8.60 -7.34 0.96
C TYR A 124 -8.49 -7.73 -0.52
N TYR A 125 -7.30 -8.13 -0.97
CA TYR A 125 -7.10 -8.51 -2.37
C TYR A 125 -7.69 -9.88 -2.71
N ASP A 126 -7.76 -10.83 -1.76
CA ASP A 126 -8.41 -12.12 -1.97
C ASP A 126 -9.92 -11.95 -2.26
N PHE A 127 -10.57 -10.98 -1.60
CA PHE A 127 -11.95 -10.60 -1.90
C PHE A 127 -12.16 -10.23 -3.38
N PHE A 128 -11.26 -9.47 -3.98
CA PHE A 128 -11.34 -9.09 -5.40
C PHE A 128 -11.00 -10.26 -6.33
N ALA A 129 -9.98 -11.04 -5.99
CA ALA A 129 -9.55 -12.19 -6.79
C ALA A 129 -10.61 -13.30 -6.86
N GLU A 130 -11.25 -13.65 -5.73
CA GLU A 130 -12.32 -14.64 -5.69
C GLU A 130 -13.53 -14.25 -6.53
N ARG A 131 -13.86 -12.97 -6.58
CA ARG A 131 -15.00 -12.43 -7.33
C ARG A 131 -14.65 -12.01 -8.75
N LYS A 132 -13.38 -12.09 -9.13
CA LYS A 132 -12.84 -11.59 -10.40
C LYS A 132 -13.22 -10.13 -10.66
N ALA A 133 -13.41 -9.37 -9.61
CA ALA A 133 -13.88 -7.99 -9.70
C ALA A 133 -12.81 -7.03 -10.24
N ALA A 134 -11.52 -7.39 -10.10
CA ALA A 134 -10.38 -6.63 -10.58
C ALA A 134 -9.32 -7.56 -11.22
N GLU A 135 -9.74 -8.58 -11.98
CA GLU A 135 -8.85 -9.62 -12.51
C GLU A 135 -7.72 -9.04 -13.38
N GLU A 136 -8.07 -8.24 -14.40
CA GLU A 136 -7.06 -7.64 -15.30
C GLU A 136 -6.11 -6.67 -14.57
N PRO A 137 -6.59 -5.72 -13.75
CA PRO A 137 -5.74 -4.89 -12.90
C PRO A 137 -4.78 -5.72 -12.03
N MET A 138 -5.25 -6.77 -11.37
CA MET A 138 -4.42 -7.62 -10.51
C MET A 138 -3.36 -8.39 -11.31
N ILE A 139 -3.66 -8.84 -12.52
CA ILE A 139 -2.68 -9.45 -13.43
C ILE A 139 -1.59 -8.43 -13.80
N LYS A 140 -1.96 -7.17 -14.10
CA LYS A 140 -0.98 -6.11 -14.38
C LYS A 140 -0.06 -5.86 -13.16
N MET A 141 -0.63 -5.82 -11.95
CA MET A 141 0.14 -5.66 -10.72
C MET A 141 1.09 -6.83 -10.47
N ALA A 142 0.64 -8.09 -10.66
CA ALA A 142 1.49 -9.27 -10.57
C ALA A 142 2.69 -9.18 -11.53
N LYS A 143 2.44 -8.75 -12.77
CA LYS A 143 3.50 -8.54 -13.76
C LYS A 143 4.48 -7.45 -13.32
N ALA A 144 3.99 -6.34 -12.78
CA ALA A 144 4.82 -5.26 -12.24
C ALA A 144 5.70 -5.74 -11.07
N MET A 145 5.20 -6.69 -10.25
CA MET A 145 5.98 -7.33 -9.18
C MET A 145 6.98 -8.38 -9.68
N GLY A 146 7.10 -8.60 -10.99
CA GLY A 146 8.06 -9.50 -11.60
C GLY A 146 7.56 -10.94 -11.80
N VAL A 147 6.26 -11.21 -11.66
CA VAL A 147 5.70 -12.53 -11.97
C VAL A 147 5.71 -12.74 -13.48
N GLU A 148 6.35 -13.81 -13.92
CA GLU A 148 6.35 -14.21 -15.33
C GLU A 148 4.99 -14.82 -15.72
N ASN A 149 4.35 -14.27 -16.78
CA ASN A 149 3.11 -14.77 -17.34
C ASN A 149 1.97 -14.97 -16.32
N PRO A 150 1.61 -13.97 -15.51
CA PRO A 150 0.50 -14.09 -14.57
C PRO A 150 -0.81 -14.29 -15.33
N THR A 151 -1.71 -15.14 -14.81
CA THR A 151 -2.95 -15.56 -15.46
C THR A 151 -4.20 -15.24 -14.63
N SER A 152 -4.03 -14.84 -13.37
CA SER A 152 -5.13 -14.58 -12.47
C SER A 152 -4.76 -13.58 -11.38
N GLY A 153 -5.76 -12.99 -10.72
CA GLY A 153 -5.55 -12.13 -9.55
C GLY A 153 -4.85 -12.85 -8.39
N LYS A 154 -4.94 -14.18 -8.31
CA LYS A 154 -4.23 -14.98 -7.29
C LYS A 154 -2.70 -14.97 -7.47
N ASP A 155 -2.22 -14.71 -8.69
CA ASP A 155 -0.78 -14.53 -8.94
C ASP A 155 -0.24 -13.28 -8.23
N PHE A 156 -1.03 -12.21 -8.22
CA PHE A 156 -0.73 -11.00 -7.48
C PHE A 156 -0.70 -11.25 -5.96
N ILE A 157 -1.67 -11.98 -5.42
CA ILE A 157 -1.71 -12.29 -3.98
C ILE A 157 -0.46 -13.08 -3.57
N ARG A 158 -0.06 -14.09 -4.34
CA ARG A 158 1.17 -14.85 -4.06
C ARG A 158 2.43 -13.97 -4.10
N ALA A 159 2.49 -13.05 -5.04
CA ALA A 159 3.59 -12.10 -5.12
C ALA A 159 3.60 -11.13 -3.92
N LEU A 160 2.43 -10.67 -3.49
CA LEU A 160 2.26 -9.84 -2.30
C LEU A 160 2.68 -10.58 -1.03
N ASP A 161 2.24 -11.83 -0.84
CA ASP A 161 2.64 -12.65 0.31
C ASP A 161 4.17 -12.83 0.34
N THR A 162 4.78 -13.13 -0.82
CA THR A 162 6.25 -13.22 -0.94
C THR A 162 6.94 -11.90 -0.58
N LEU A 163 6.39 -10.77 -1.00
CA LEU A 163 6.91 -9.45 -0.61
C LEU A 163 6.82 -9.26 0.90
N LEU A 164 5.67 -9.52 1.52
CA LEU A 164 5.45 -9.38 2.97
C LEU A 164 6.40 -10.28 3.78
N GLU A 165 6.62 -11.51 3.34
CA GLU A 165 7.62 -12.42 3.95
C GLU A 165 9.03 -11.83 3.87
N SER A 166 9.42 -11.32 2.69
CA SER A 166 10.77 -10.78 2.44
C SER A 166 11.13 -9.56 3.28
N ILE A 167 10.12 -8.83 3.77
CA ILE A 167 10.25 -7.62 4.60
C ILE A 167 9.83 -7.86 6.06
N GLY A 168 9.64 -9.11 6.47
CA GLY A 168 9.34 -9.51 7.85
C GLY A 168 7.98 -9.06 8.37
N CYS A 169 6.98 -8.94 7.50
CA CYS A 169 5.64 -8.44 7.84
C CYS A 169 4.50 -9.44 7.61
N ALA A 170 4.81 -10.69 7.23
CA ALA A 170 3.78 -11.71 6.95
C ALA A 170 2.94 -12.10 8.20
N ASP A 171 3.51 -11.96 9.39
CA ASP A 171 2.89 -12.41 10.64
C ASP A 171 2.19 -11.30 11.44
N LEU A 172 2.01 -10.10 10.87
CA LEU A 172 1.32 -9.01 11.57
C LEU A 172 -0.15 -9.36 11.81
N LYS A 173 -0.59 -9.24 13.08
CA LYS A 173 -1.95 -9.61 13.49
C LYS A 173 -2.68 -8.43 14.12
N MET A 174 -3.92 -8.23 13.73
CA MET A 174 -4.82 -7.24 14.33
C MET A 174 -4.94 -7.41 15.86
N SER A 175 -4.98 -8.65 16.35
CA SER A 175 -5.05 -8.92 17.80
C SER A 175 -3.84 -8.43 18.58
N GLU A 176 -2.67 -8.38 17.96
CA GLU A 176 -1.44 -7.85 18.59
C GLU A 176 -1.46 -6.31 18.65
N ALA A 177 -2.23 -5.68 17.77
CA ALA A 177 -2.53 -4.25 17.80
C ALA A 177 -3.72 -3.91 18.72
N GLY A 178 -4.26 -4.88 19.46
CA GLY A 178 -5.40 -4.67 20.35
C GLY A 178 -6.77 -4.65 19.66
N ILE A 179 -6.83 -4.88 18.35
CA ILE A 179 -8.07 -4.85 17.57
C ILE A 179 -8.88 -6.12 17.87
N THR A 180 -10.12 -5.94 18.31
CA THR A 180 -11.02 -7.02 18.70
C THR A 180 -12.00 -7.41 17.59
N ARG A 181 -12.58 -8.63 17.70
CA ARG A 181 -13.62 -9.08 16.76
C ARG A 181 -14.92 -8.27 16.88
N GLU A 182 -15.19 -7.73 18.04
CA GLU A 182 -16.34 -6.89 18.31
C GLU A 182 -16.23 -5.54 17.59
N GLU A 183 -15.05 -4.93 17.63
CA GLU A 183 -14.75 -3.70 16.89
C GLU A 183 -14.86 -3.91 15.38
N MET A 184 -14.38 -5.04 14.86
CA MET A 184 -14.49 -5.38 13.44
C MET A 184 -15.94 -5.40 12.93
N LYS A 185 -16.94 -5.63 13.80
CA LYS A 185 -18.37 -5.55 13.44
C LYS A 185 -18.88 -4.11 13.36
N LEU A 186 -18.19 -3.17 14.00
CA LEU A 186 -18.54 -1.75 14.00
C LEU A 186 -17.95 -1.02 12.79
N TYR A 187 -16.76 -1.39 12.35
CA TYR A 187 -16.01 -0.70 11.31
C TYR A 187 -16.78 -0.51 10.00
N PRO A 188 -17.53 -1.49 9.44
CA PRO A 188 -18.28 -1.27 8.20
C PRO A 188 -19.30 -0.12 8.27
N LYS A 189 -19.88 0.13 9.45
CA LYS A 189 -20.80 1.25 9.64
C LYS A 189 -20.06 2.59 9.65
N ARG A 190 -18.86 2.60 10.25
CA ARG A 190 -18.03 3.81 10.35
C ARG A 190 -17.38 4.18 9.03
N ILE A 191 -17.10 3.21 8.16
CA ILE A 191 -16.54 3.47 6.82
C ILE A 191 -17.44 4.43 6.05
N HIS A 192 -18.74 4.19 6.00
CA HIS A 192 -19.69 5.09 5.34
C HIS A 192 -19.77 6.48 5.97
N GLU A 193 -19.66 6.57 7.29
CA GLU A 193 -19.66 7.85 8.01
C GLU A 193 -18.40 8.67 7.73
N VAL A 194 -17.24 8.02 7.63
CA VAL A 194 -15.93 8.68 7.41
C VAL A 194 -15.77 9.16 5.97
N LEU A 195 -16.23 8.40 4.99
CA LEU A 195 -16.08 8.73 3.58
C LEU A 195 -17.23 9.57 3.01
N GLY A 196 -18.35 9.62 3.69
CA GLY A 196 -19.50 10.43 3.25
C GLY A 196 -20.20 9.90 2.01
N GLY A 197 -20.11 8.62 1.68
CA GLY A 197 -20.79 8.00 0.55
C GLY A 197 -20.28 6.61 0.17
N ASP A 198 -20.93 6.00 -0.80
CA ASP A 198 -20.48 4.74 -1.39
C ASP A 198 -19.20 4.96 -2.21
N ILE A 199 -18.23 4.08 -2.01
CA ILE A 199 -16.95 4.04 -2.76
C ILE A 199 -17.17 3.29 -4.07
#